data_092df9aa698085bc2ad78e9481241e54
#
_entry.id   092df9aa698085bc2ad78e9481241e54
#
_cell.length_a   1.000
_cell.length_b   1.000
_cell.length_c   1.000
_cell.angle_alpha   90.00
_cell.angle_beta   90.00
_cell.angle_gamma   90.00
#
_symmetry.space_group_name_H-M   'P 1'
#
loop_
_entity.id
_entity.type
_entity.pdbx_description
1 polymer ?
#
loop_
_entity_poly.entity_id
_entity_poly.type
_entity_poly.pdbx_seq_one_letter_code
_entity_poly.pdbx_strand_id
1 'polypeptide(L)'
;YYLLTKDYVSVSEFEGKPMLKIEKEGLTAMANTAFRDVSFMLRRSHNEQVAKILRDPEASDNDKYVALTFLRNAEVAAKGVLPFCQDTGTAIIHGEKGQQVWTGYCDEEALSLGVYKTYTEENLRYSQNAPLNMYDEVNTKCNLPAQIDIEATEGMEYKFLCVTKGGGSANKTYLYQETKAILNPGTLVPFIIEKIKTLGTAACPPYHIAVVIGGTSAEKNLLTVKLASTHYYDELPTTGNEYGRAFRDIELEKEVLAEVHNIGLGAQFGGKYLAHDIRIIRLPRHGASCPVGLGVSCSADRNVKCKINKDGIWIEKLDSHPGELIPAELREAGEGDAVKILSLIHI
;
A
#
# COMPACT_ATOMS: atom_id res chain seq x y z
N TYR A 1 8.33 -4.49 14.56
CA TYR A 1 9.45 -3.63 14.16
C TYR A 1 10.78 -4.25 14.50
N TYR A 2 11.81 -3.93 13.71
CA TYR A 2 13.21 -4.17 14.07
C TYR A 2 13.96 -2.84 14.13
N LEU A 3 15.02 -2.80 14.94
CA LEU A 3 15.88 -1.63 15.06
C LEU A 3 16.87 -1.62 13.89
N LEU A 4 16.82 -0.55 13.06
CA LEU A 4 17.79 -0.36 12.00
C LEU A 4 19.12 0.17 12.58
N THR A 5 19.08 1.27 13.33
CA THR A 5 20.25 1.86 13.97
C THR A 5 19.86 2.86 15.06
N LYS A 6 20.82 3.17 15.95
CA LYS A 6 20.71 4.25 16.93
C LYS A 6 21.64 5.45 16.61
N ASP A 7 22.47 5.33 15.60
CA ASP A 7 23.61 6.24 15.39
C ASP A 7 23.23 7.65 14.96
N TYR A 8 22.04 7.82 14.37
CA TYR A 8 21.60 9.08 13.74
C TYR A 8 20.56 9.84 14.56
N VAL A 9 20.36 9.47 15.81
CA VAL A 9 19.37 10.10 16.69
C VAL A 9 20.01 10.57 17.98
N SER A 10 19.62 11.73 18.44
CA SER A 10 20.02 12.28 19.74
C SER A 10 18.90 13.13 20.33
N VAL A 11 18.94 13.34 21.63
CA VAL A 11 17.99 14.22 22.32
C VAL A 11 18.75 15.44 22.83
N SER A 12 18.25 16.61 22.51
CA SER A 12 18.72 17.89 23.03
C SER A 12 17.56 18.61 23.72
N GLU A 13 17.83 19.75 24.33
CA GLU A 13 16.82 20.56 24.99
C GLU A 13 16.68 21.90 24.27
N PHE A 14 15.46 22.35 24.05
CA PHE A 14 15.16 23.67 23.56
C PHE A 14 14.03 24.29 24.42
N GLU A 15 14.29 25.42 25.04
CA GLU A 15 13.36 26.09 25.95
C GLU A 15 12.76 25.18 27.03
N GLY A 16 13.58 24.31 27.62
CA GLY A 16 13.15 23.38 28.67
C GLY A 16 12.33 22.18 28.19
N LYS A 17 12.22 21.99 26.87
CA LYS A 17 11.54 20.86 26.28
C LYS A 17 12.53 19.93 25.57
N PRO A 18 12.38 18.61 25.73
CA PRO A 18 13.21 17.67 24.97
C PRO A 18 12.87 17.74 23.48
N MET A 19 13.91 17.72 22.65
CA MET A 19 13.82 17.73 21.20
C MET A 19 14.58 16.54 20.63
N LEU A 20 13.93 15.75 19.80
CA LEU A 20 14.58 14.70 19.02
C LEU A 20 15.31 15.32 17.84
N LYS A 21 16.63 15.19 17.80
CA LYS A 21 17.43 15.52 16.63
C LYS A 21 17.67 14.29 15.79
N ILE A 22 17.45 14.40 14.48
CA ILE A 22 17.71 13.34 13.50
C ILE A 22 18.71 13.87 12.49
N GLU A 23 19.78 13.14 12.23
CA GLU A 23 20.77 13.49 11.21
C GLU A 23 20.30 13.09 9.81
N LYS A 24 20.79 13.79 8.77
CA LYS A 24 20.37 13.59 7.37
C LYS A 24 20.55 12.14 6.92
N GLU A 25 21.64 11.54 7.30
CA GLU A 25 21.99 10.14 7.02
C GLU A 25 20.96 9.17 7.60
N GLY A 26 20.35 9.50 8.73
CA GLY A 26 19.31 8.69 9.36
C GLY A 26 18.04 8.60 8.53
N LEU A 27 17.53 9.73 8.00
CA LEU A 27 16.38 9.71 7.09
C LEU A 27 16.71 8.98 5.79
N THR A 28 17.90 9.21 5.24
CA THR A 28 18.38 8.54 4.04
C THR A 28 18.47 7.02 4.22
N ALA A 29 19.06 6.56 5.33
CA ALA A 29 19.19 5.14 5.65
C ALA A 29 17.82 4.49 5.87
N MET A 30 16.92 5.16 6.58
CA MET A 30 15.54 4.69 6.80
C MET A 30 14.81 4.50 5.47
N ALA A 31 14.81 5.51 4.59
CA ALA A 31 14.13 5.43 3.31
C ALA A 31 14.75 4.36 2.40
N ASN A 32 16.09 4.29 2.33
CA ASN A 32 16.79 3.26 1.55
C ASN A 32 16.37 1.84 1.99
N THR A 33 16.44 1.55 3.27
CA THR A 33 16.08 0.23 3.80
C THR A 33 14.58 -0.07 3.62
N ALA A 34 13.71 0.90 3.89
CA ALA A 34 12.26 0.73 3.73
C ALA A 34 11.88 0.38 2.30
N PHE A 35 12.41 1.10 1.31
CA PHE A 35 12.11 0.84 -0.10
C PHE A 35 12.76 -0.43 -0.63
N ARG A 36 13.91 -0.81 -0.08
CA ARG A 36 14.49 -2.13 -0.34
C ARG A 36 13.58 -3.23 0.19
N ASP A 37 13.20 -3.17 1.44
CA ASP A 37 12.37 -4.21 2.08
C ASP A 37 11.03 -4.40 1.34
N VAL A 38 10.31 -3.33 0.99
CA VAL A 38 9.03 -3.46 0.27
C VAL A 38 9.17 -3.89 -1.19
N SER A 39 10.36 -3.80 -1.77
CA SER A 39 10.59 -4.30 -3.13
C SER A 39 10.69 -5.82 -3.18
N PHE A 40 11.09 -6.45 -2.07
CA PHE A 40 11.36 -7.88 -1.99
C PHE A 40 10.42 -8.65 -1.04
N MET A 41 9.79 -7.98 -0.08
CA MET A 41 8.95 -8.62 0.94
C MET A 41 7.60 -7.92 1.07
N LEU A 42 6.59 -8.69 1.48
CA LEU A 42 5.24 -8.20 1.78
C LEU A 42 4.93 -8.39 3.27
N ARG A 43 3.85 -7.78 3.73
CA ARG A 43 3.36 -8.05 5.09
C ARG A 43 2.89 -9.48 5.24
N ARG A 44 3.16 -10.09 6.38
CA ARG A 44 2.68 -11.43 6.72
C ARG A 44 1.16 -11.53 6.64
N SER A 45 0.43 -10.51 7.08
CA SER A 45 -1.03 -10.46 7.00
C SER A 45 -1.58 -10.53 5.56
N HIS A 46 -0.89 -9.88 4.61
CA HIS A 46 -1.24 -9.99 3.18
C HIS A 46 -1.00 -11.42 2.67
N ASN A 47 0.18 -11.99 2.91
CA ASN A 47 0.49 -13.36 2.49
C ASN A 47 -0.47 -14.39 3.12
N GLU A 48 -0.92 -14.18 4.35
CA GLU A 48 -1.93 -15.01 5.01
C GLU A 48 -3.30 -14.92 4.32
N GLN A 49 -3.70 -13.73 3.83
CA GLN A 49 -4.93 -13.60 3.04
C GLN A 49 -4.82 -14.36 1.71
N VAL A 50 -3.68 -14.28 1.04
CA VAL A 50 -3.42 -15.08 -0.16
C VAL A 50 -3.48 -16.59 0.17
N ALA A 51 -2.85 -17.03 1.26
CA ALA A 51 -2.84 -18.43 1.68
C ALA A 51 -4.25 -18.97 2.05
N LYS A 52 -5.14 -18.13 2.56
CA LYS A 52 -6.54 -18.51 2.85
C LYS A 52 -7.27 -18.97 1.60
N ILE A 53 -6.98 -18.41 0.43
CA ILE A 53 -7.60 -18.80 -0.84
C ILE A 53 -7.32 -20.27 -1.15
N LEU A 54 -6.12 -20.77 -0.84
CA LEU A 54 -5.75 -22.17 -1.07
C LEU A 54 -6.60 -23.17 -0.26
N ARG A 55 -7.17 -22.71 0.85
CA ARG A 55 -7.96 -23.51 1.80
C ARG A 55 -9.46 -23.26 1.67
N ASP A 56 -9.89 -22.30 0.86
CA ASP A 56 -11.31 -22.01 0.65
C ASP A 56 -11.93 -23.07 -0.26
N PRO A 57 -12.94 -23.84 0.21
CA PRO A 57 -13.64 -24.84 -0.60
C PRO A 57 -14.44 -24.22 -1.74
N GLU A 58 -14.82 -22.95 -1.64
CA GLU A 58 -15.56 -22.21 -2.67
C GLU A 58 -14.65 -21.57 -3.73
N ALA A 59 -13.32 -21.52 -3.48
CA ALA A 59 -12.39 -21.00 -4.45
C ALA A 59 -12.26 -21.94 -5.65
N SER A 60 -12.30 -21.38 -6.85
CA SER A 60 -12.06 -22.11 -8.08
C SER A 60 -10.60 -22.63 -8.16
N ASP A 61 -10.35 -23.60 -9.01
CA ASP A 61 -8.98 -24.07 -9.27
C ASP A 61 -8.09 -22.94 -9.79
N ASN A 62 -8.66 -22.02 -10.57
CA ASN A 62 -7.96 -20.82 -11.03
C ASN A 62 -7.61 -19.86 -9.89
N ASP A 63 -8.52 -19.58 -8.95
CA ASP A 63 -8.23 -18.76 -7.77
C ASP A 63 -7.07 -19.36 -6.95
N LYS A 64 -7.09 -20.69 -6.74
CA LYS A 64 -6.04 -21.42 -6.01
C LYS A 64 -4.71 -21.40 -6.75
N TYR A 65 -4.72 -21.58 -8.07
CA TYR A 65 -3.51 -21.51 -8.89
C TYR A 65 -2.85 -20.14 -8.82
N VAL A 66 -3.62 -19.07 -8.94
CA VAL A 66 -3.13 -17.70 -8.84
C VAL A 66 -2.56 -17.44 -7.45
N ALA A 67 -3.28 -17.82 -6.38
CA ALA A 67 -2.82 -17.66 -5.01
C ALA A 67 -1.50 -18.40 -4.73
N LEU A 68 -1.38 -19.63 -5.18
CA LEU A 68 -0.15 -20.42 -5.06
C LEU A 68 1.02 -19.75 -5.80
N THR A 69 0.76 -19.23 -7.00
CA THR A 69 1.78 -18.52 -7.79
C THR A 69 2.26 -17.27 -7.09
N PHE A 70 1.38 -16.50 -6.45
CA PHE A 70 1.77 -15.32 -5.66
C PHE A 70 2.63 -15.69 -4.45
N LEU A 71 2.28 -16.74 -3.70
CA LEU A 71 3.09 -17.17 -2.55
C LEU A 71 4.47 -17.68 -2.96
N ARG A 72 4.55 -18.44 -4.07
CA ARG A 72 5.84 -18.88 -4.63
C ARG A 72 6.69 -17.69 -5.09
N ASN A 73 6.07 -16.72 -5.75
CA ASN A 73 6.76 -15.48 -6.13
C ASN A 73 7.24 -14.69 -4.91
N ALA A 74 6.43 -14.59 -3.86
CA ALA A 74 6.83 -13.96 -2.60
C ALA A 74 8.05 -14.65 -1.97
N GLU A 75 8.08 -15.99 -1.98
CA GLU A 75 9.22 -16.78 -1.48
C GLU A 75 10.50 -16.54 -2.29
N VAL A 76 10.38 -16.47 -3.61
CA VAL A 76 11.51 -16.16 -4.49
C VAL A 76 12.01 -14.72 -4.24
N ALA A 77 11.09 -13.77 -4.15
CA ALA A 77 11.42 -12.37 -3.93
C ALA A 77 12.09 -12.12 -2.55
N ALA A 78 11.62 -12.80 -1.51
CA ALA A 78 12.17 -12.69 -0.15
C ALA A 78 13.66 -13.09 -0.06
N LYS A 79 14.21 -13.74 -1.08
CA LYS A 79 15.67 -14.01 -1.19
C LYS A 79 16.49 -12.75 -1.52
N GLY A 80 15.85 -11.65 -1.87
CA GLY A 80 16.48 -10.34 -2.10
C GLY A 80 17.28 -10.24 -3.42
N VAL A 81 16.99 -11.07 -4.42
CA VAL A 81 17.67 -11.06 -5.74
C VAL A 81 16.78 -10.50 -6.83
N LEU A 82 15.52 -10.93 -6.88
CA LEU A 82 14.53 -10.46 -7.84
C LEU A 82 13.39 -9.77 -7.07
N PRO A 83 12.97 -8.55 -7.46
CA PRO A 83 11.88 -7.87 -6.79
C PRO A 83 10.57 -8.63 -6.98
N PHE A 84 9.63 -8.46 -6.04
CA PHE A 84 8.32 -9.12 -6.08
C PHE A 84 7.54 -8.84 -7.38
N CYS A 85 7.67 -7.62 -7.93
CA CYS A 85 6.99 -7.21 -9.14
C CYS A 85 7.97 -6.50 -10.10
N GLN A 86 7.84 -6.78 -11.38
CA GLN A 86 8.62 -6.09 -12.43
C GLN A 86 8.34 -4.59 -12.51
N ASP A 87 7.11 -4.16 -12.18
CA ASP A 87 6.77 -2.75 -11.96
C ASP A 87 7.16 -2.40 -10.53
N THR A 88 8.35 -1.87 -10.35
CA THR A 88 8.89 -1.49 -9.05
C THR A 88 8.27 -0.22 -8.49
N GLY A 89 7.41 0.44 -9.28
CA GLY A 89 6.44 1.44 -8.84
C GLY A 89 7.01 2.82 -8.55
N THR A 90 6.10 3.73 -8.23
CA THR A 90 6.42 5.07 -7.71
C THR A 90 6.63 4.99 -6.20
N ALA A 91 7.72 5.56 -5.71
CA ALA A 91 7.97 5.71 -4.29
C ALA A 91 7.07 6.82 -3.70
N ILE A 92 6.33 6.49 -2.65
CA ILE A 92 5.44 7.40 -1.93
C ILE A 92 5.79 7.32 -0.45
N ILE A 93 5.96 8.47 0.19
CA ILE A 93 6.23 8.59 1.62
C ILE A 93 5.18 9.50 2.24
N HIS A 94 4.44 8.98 3.19
CA HIS A 94 3.60 9.78 4.08
C HIS A 94 4.27 9.83 5.45
N GLY A 95 4.60 11.04 5.91
CA GLY A 95 5.30 11.29 7.16
C GLY A 95 4.44 12.06 8.17
N GLU A 96 4.46 11.63 9.43
CA GLU A 96 3.89 12.36 10.58
C GLU A 96 5.04 12.85 11.45
N LYS A 97 5.40 14.13 11.30
CA LYS A 97 6.52 14.76 12.02
C LYS A 97 6.06 15.39 13.31
N GLY A 98 6.50 14.87 14.44
CA GLY A 98 6.25 15.45 15.75
C GLY A 98 6.83 16.86 15.86
N GLN A 99 6.14 17.78 16.54
CA GLN A 99 6.56 19.17 16.72
C GLN A 99 7.87 19.32 17.51
N GLN A 100 8.29 18.27 18.22
CA GLN A 100 9.55 18.20 18.95
C GLN A 100 10.62 17.42 18.18
N VAL A 101 10.47 17.25 16.85
CA VAL A 101 11.47 16.63 15.97
C VAL A 101 12.15 17.72 15.15
N TRP A 102 13.48 17.79 15.29
CA TRP A 102 14.31 18.74 14.56
C TRP A 102 15.26 17.99 13.62
N THR A 103 15.26 18.38 12.36
CA THR A 103 16.15 17.84 11.32
C THR A 103 17.18 18.87 10.88
N GLY A 104 16.79 20.14 10.77
CA GLY A 104 17.71 21.23 10.42
C GLY A 104 18.21 21.22 8.96
N TYR A 105 17.62 20.38 8.12
CA TYR A 105 17.88 20.23 6.69
C TYR A 105 16.56 19.92 5.94
N CYS A 106 16.61 19.79 4.62
CA CYS A 106 15.44 19.41 3.81
C CYS A 106 15.16 17.91 3.96
N ASP A 107 14.05 17.56 4.62
CA ASP A 107 13.63 16.18 4.85
C ASP A 107 13.33 15.46 3.52
N GLU A 108 12.70 16.17 2.58
CA GLU A 108 12.37 15.63 1.26
C GLU A 108 13.63 15.24 0.47
N GLU A 109 14.69 16.06 0.53
CA GLU A 109 15.96 15.74 -0.12
C GLU A 109 16.61 14.49 0.49
N ALA A 110 16.61 14.37 1.82
CA ALA A 110 17.19 13.22 2.52
C ALA A 110 16.44 11.92 2.22
N LEU A 111 15.10 11.97 2.22
CA LEU A 111 14.24 10.84 1.90
C LEU A 111 14.36 10.45 0.41
N SER A 112 14.38 11.43 -0.50
CA SER A 112 14.59 11.20 -1.94
C SER A 112 15.94 10.55 -2.24
N LEU A 113 17.00 10.94 -1.50
CA LEU A 113 18.31 10.30 -1.65
C LEU A 113 18.27 8.82 -1.24
N GLY A 114 17.50 8.46 -0.22
CA GLY A 114 17.27 7.06 0.15
C GLY A 114 16.57 6.27 -0.95
N VAL A 115 15.53 6.84 -1.54
CA VAL A 115 14.83 6.25 -2.71
C VAL A 115 15.79 6.08 -3.88
N TYR A 116 16.53 7.13 -4.23
CA TYR A 116 17.54 7.09 -5.31
C TYR A 116 18.51 5.91 -5.12
N LYS A 117 19.12 5.80 -3.94
CA LYS A 117 20.05 4.71 -3.61
C LYS A 117 19.40 3.35 -3.82
N THR A 118 18.21 3.11 -3.28
CA THR A 118 17.53 1.83 -3.44
C THR A 118 17.37 1.46 -4.92
N TYR A 119 16.80 2.35 -5.73
CA TYR A 119 16.50 2.02 -7.12
C TYR A 119 17.76 1.82 -7.98
N THR A 120 18.87 2.50 -7.68
CA THR A 120 20.11 2.38 -8.41
C THR A 120 20.99 1.22 -7.93
N GLU A 121 21.06 0.97 -6.62
CA GLU A 121 21.91 -0.06 -6.02
C GLU A 121 21.29 -1.47 -6.13
N GLU A 122 19.96 -1.58 -5.99
CA GLU A 122 19.23 -2.86 -6.09
C GLU A 122 18.81 -3.19 -7.55
N ASN A 123 19.24 -2.41 -8.52
CA ASN A 123 18.92 -2.57 -9.95
C ASN A 123 17.42 -2.67 -10.23
N LEU A 124 16.62 -1.86 -9.54
CA LEU A 124 15.18 -1.82 -9.73
C LEU A 124 14.84 -1.04 -11.01
N ARG A 125 13.71 -1.35 -11.62
CA ARG A 125 13.24 -0.66 -12.83
C ARG A 125 12.88 0.79 -12.53
N TYR A 126 13.34 1.72 -13.35
CA TYR A 126 12.99 3.13 -13.27
C TYR A 126 11.67 3.38 -14.01
N SER A 127 10.64 3.77 -13.29
CA SER A 127 9.27 3.94 -13.80
C SER A 127 8.84 5.40 -13.92
N GLN A 128 9.69 6.36 -13.49
CA GLN A 128 9.35 7.78 -13.54
C GLN A 128 9.84 8.43 -14.84
N ASN A 129 8.96 9.22 -15.45
CA ASN A 129 9.26 10.04 -16.60
C ASN A 129 9.21 11.52 -16.23
N ALA A 130 10.16 12.29 -16.76
CA ALA A 130 10.19 13.74 -16.65
C ALA A 130 9.60 14.37 -17.92
N PRO A 131 8.63 15.28 -17.80
CA PRO A 131 8.08 16.00 -18.94
C PRO A 131 9.11 17.02 -19.47
N LEU A 132 9.39 16.97 -20.77
CA LEU A 132 10.20 17.99 -21.44
C LEU A 132 9.31 19.13 -21.97
N ASN A 133 8.11 18.81 -22.36
CA ASN A 133 7.05 19.73 -22.72
C ASN A 133 5.70 18.99 -22.57
N MET A 134 4.60 19.50 -23.14
CA MET A 134 3.27 18.90 -22.98
C MET A 134 3.14 17.50 -23.62
N TYR A 135 3.98 17.15 -24.56
CA TYR A 135 3.87 15.92 -25.36
C TYR A 135 5.08 14.99 -25.24
N ASP A 136 6.25 15.56 -24.97
CA ASP A 136 7.51 14.82 -24.91
C ASP A 136 7.95 14.59 -23.47
N GLU A 137 8.41 13.37 -23.19
CA GLU A 137 8.95 12.98 -21.89
C GLU A 137 10.18 12.09 -22.02
N VAL A 138 10.96 12.03 -20.95
CA VAL A 138 12.15 11.19 -20.86
C VAL A 138 12.18 10.46 -19.52
N ASN A 139 12.62 9.20 -19.52
CA ASN A 139 12.80 8.46 -18.27
C ASN A 139 13.88 9.11 -17.41
N THR A 140 13.60 9.30 -16.12
CA THR A 140 14.50 9.98 -15.17
C THR A 140 15.76 9.19 -14.82
N LYS A 141 15.79 7.89 -15.12
CA LYS A 141 16.91 6.96 -14.88
C LYS A 141 17.34 6.84 -13.40
N CYS A 142 16.45 7.17 -12.49
CA CYS A 142 16.69 7.08 -11.03
C CYS A 142 15.42 6.87 -10.21
N ASN A 143 14.28 6.75 -10.88
CA ASN A 143 12.94 6.62 -10.28
C ASN A 143 12.49 7.81 -9.38
N LEU A 144 13.14 8.96 -9.50
CA LEU A 144 12.67 10.21 -8.91
C LEU A 144 11.87 11.03 -9.95
N PRO A 145 10.97 11.92 -9.51
CA PRO A 145 10.69 12.29 -8.13
C PRO A 145 9.88 11.22 -7.38
N ALA A 146 10.11 11.13 -6.07
CA ALA A 146 9.19 10.47 -5.15
C ALA A 146 8.04 11.42 -4.78
N GLN A 147 6.89 10.89 -4.38
CA GLN A 147 5.86 11.69 -3.73
C GLN A 147 6.11 11.67 -2.22
N ILE A 148 6.32 12.84 -1.60
CA ILE A 148 6.60 12.96 -0.18
C ILE A 148 5.64 13.97 0.42
N ASP A 149 4.78 13.51 1.33
CA ASP A 149 3.80 14.32 2.05
C ASP A 149 4.12 14.21 3.54
N ILE A 150 4.39 15.34 4.21
CA ILE A 150 4.74 15.39 5.63
C ILE A 150 3.70 16.22 6.36
N GLU A 151 3.01 15.62 7.32
CA GLU A 151 2.05 16.29 8.19
C GLU A 151 2.67 16.54 9.58
N ALA A 152 2.36 17.69 10.18
CA ALA A 152 2.78 18.01 11.54
C ALA A 152 1.87 17.32 12.55
N THR A 153 2.45 16.73 13.60
CA THR A 153 1.73 16.11 14.71
C THR A 153 2.36 16.50 16.06
N GLU A 154 1.75 16.13 17.16
CA GLU A 154 2.32 16.36 18.48
C GLU A 154 3.41 15.34 18.81
N GLY A 155 4.32 15.73 19.71
CA GLY A 155 5.27 14.82 20.34
C GLY A 155 6.64 14.76 19.67
N MET A 156 7.38 13.73 20.02
CA MET A 156 8.81 13.55 19.77
C MET A 156 9.10 12.29 18.92
N GLU A 157 8.13 11.90 18.07
CA GLU A 157 8.31 10.80 17.11
C GLU A 157 8.17 11.32 15.69
N TYR A 158 8.87 10.68 14.77
CA TYR A 158 8.66 10.85 13.32
C TYR A 158 8.26 9.51 12.75
N LYS A 159 7.01 9.41 12.30
CA LYS A 159 6.44 8.16 11.75
C LYS A 159 6.33 8.27 10.25
N PHE A 160 6.45 7.13 9.58
CA PHE A 160 6.36 7.07 8.13
C PHE A 160 5.56 5.85 7.68
N LEU A 161 4.83 6.04 6.60
CA LEU A 161 4.36 4.98 5.73
C LEU A 161 5.08 5.11 4.39
N CYS A 162 5.88 4.13 4.03
CA CYS A 162 6.55 4.04 2.73
C CYS A 162 5.79 3.05 1.84
N VAL A 163 5.45 3.47 0.63
CA VAL A 163 4.65 2.68 -0.32
C VAL A 163 5.33 2.70 -1.68
N THR A 164 5.42 1.54 -2.35
CA THR A 164 5.71 1.50 -3.78
C THR A 164 4.44 1.15 -4.54
N LYS A 165 3.97 2.07 -5.37
CA LYS A 165 2.70 1.91 -6.10
C LYS A 165 2.94 1.76 -7.59
N GLY A 166 2.62 0.58 -8.12
CA GLY A 166 2.72 0.31 -9.55
C GLY A 166 1.72 1.11 -10.38
N GLY A 167 2.03 1.34 -11.66
CA GLY A 167 1.20 2.13 -12.56
C GLY A 167 -0.22 1.55 -12.74
N GLY A 168 -0.35 0.21 -12.75
CA GLY A 168 -1.65 -0.46 -12.80
C GLY A 168 -2.55 -0.08 -11.63
N SER A 169 -2.04 -0.17 -10.40
CA SER A 169 -2.78 0.25 -9.20
C SER A 169 -3.07 1.74 -9.19
N ALA A 170 -2.11 2.58 -9.57
CA ALA A 170 -2.27 4.03 -9.61
C ALA A 170 -3.40 4.44 -10.56
N ASN A 171 -3.52 3.78 -11.71
CA ASN A 171 -4.58 4.01 -12.69
C ASN A 171 -5.98 3.57 -12.21
N LYS A 172 -6.09 2.90 -11.08
CA LYS A 172 -7.37 2.48 -10.48
C LYS A 172 -7.74 3.35 -9.29
N THR A 173 -7.47 4.65 -9.40
CA THR A 173 -7.87 5.66 -8.41
C THR A 173 -8.84 6.63 -9.07
N TYR A 174 -10.03 6.73 -8.50
CA TYR A 174 -11.14 7.52 -9.03
C TYR A 174 -11.74 8.40 -7.95
N LEU A 175 -12.25 9.57 -8.37
CA LEU A 175 -13.04 10.46 -7.53
C LEU A 175 -14.35 10.78 -8.26
N TYR A 176 -15.46 10.43 -7.63
CA TYR A 176 -16.80 10.74 -8.10
C TYR A 176 -17.37 11.88 -7.26
N GLN A 177 -17.89 12.90 -7.92
CA GLN A 177 -18.55 14.02 -7.24
C GLN A 177 -20.05 13.74 -7.17
N GLU A 178 -20.49 13.34 -6.00
CA GLU A 178 -21.88 13.01 -5.71
C GLU A 178 -22.54 14.06 -4.82
N THR A 179 -23.81 13.86 -4.55
CA THR A 179 -24.60 14.68 -3.62
C THR A 179 -25.04 13.85 -2.41
N LYS A 180 -25.69 14.49 -1.43
CA LYS A 180 -26.26 13.79 -0.26
C LYS A 180 -27.21 12.64 -0.67
N ALA A 181 -27.79 12.66 -1.86
CA ALA A 181 -28.70 11.61 -2.34
C ALA A 181 -28.07 10.22 -2.37
N ILE A 182 -26.72 10.14 -2.52
CA ILE A 182 -26.01 8.85 -2.48
C ILE A 182 -26.01 8.20 -1.09
N LEU A 183 -26.23 8.97 -0.02
CA LEU A 183 -26.12 8.52 1.37
C LEU A 183 -27.39 7.81 1.86
N ASN A 184 -27.79 6.75 1.18
CA ASN A 184 -28.82 5.84 1.63
C ASN A 184 -28.49 4.40 1.17
N PRO A 185 -28.93 3.36 1.90
CA PRO A 185 -28.62 1.96 1.57
C PRO A 185 -29.02 1.53 0.16
N GLY A 186 -30.15 2.03 -0.33
CA GLY A 186 -30.68 1.66 -1.64
C GLY A 186 -29.89 2.21 -2.83
N THR A 187 -29.01 3.19 -2.61
CA THR A 187 -28.19 3.79 -3.67
C THR A 187 -26.71 3.60 -3.47
N LEU A 188 -26.23 3.65 -2.22
CA LEU A 188 -24.78 3.64 -1.92
C LEU A 188 -24.11 2.31 -2.28
N VAL A 189 -24.67 1.18 -1.82
CA VAL A 189 -24.10 -0.13 -2.11
C VAL A 189 -24.12 -0.45 -3.60
N PRO A 190 -25.25 -0.31 -4.34
CA PRO A 190 -25.26 -0.50 -5.78
C PRO A 190 -24.26 0.38 -6.53
N PHE A 191 -24.11 1.65 -6.12
CA PHE A 191 -23.14 2.57 -6.70
C PHE A 191 -21.70 2.06 -6.50
N ILE A 192 -21.33 1.69 -5.26
CA ILE A 192 -19.99 1.18 -4.96
C ILE A 192 -19.71 -0.07 -5.80
N ILE A 193 -20.63 -1.02 -5.88
CA ILE A 193 -20.47 -2.25 -6.66
C ILE A 193 -20.33 -1.95 -8.16
N GLU A 194 -21.14 -1.04 -8.70
CA GLU A 194 -21.00 -0.60 -10.09
C GLU A 194 -19.59 -0.07 -10.37
N LYS A 195 -19.07 0.80 -9.47
CA LYS A 195 -17.73 1.38 -9.66
C LYS A 195 -16.61 0.35 -9.47
N ILE A 196 -16.74 -0.57 -8.53
CA ILE A 196 -15.78 -1.67 -8.35
C ILE A 196 -15.71 -2.56 -9.61
N LYS A 197 -16.82 -2.85 -10.27
CA LYS A 197 -16.81 -3.61 -11.53
C LYS A 197 -15.95 -2.96 -12.61
N THR A 198 -15.85 -1.63 -12.63
CA THR A 198 -15.03 -0.90 -13.60
C THR A 198 -13.52 -1.01 -13.35
N LEU A 199 -13.11 -1.47 -12.18
CA LEU A 199 -11.69 -1.72 -11.89
C LEU A 199 -11.09 -2.77 -12.81
N GLY A 200 -11.87 -3.83 -13.12
CA GLY A 200 -11.40 -4.95 -13.93
C GLY A 200 -10.18 -5.64 -13.33
N THR A 201 -9.48 -6.43 -14.13
CA THR A 201 -8.35 -7.25 -13.67
C THR A 201 -6.97 -6.74 -14.10
N ALA A 202 -6.90 -5.64 -14.87
CA ALA A 202 -5.64 -5.14 -15.45
C ALA A 202 -4.60 -4.63 -14.43
N ALA A 203 -5.00 -4.36 -13.18
CA ALA A 203 -4.11 -3.93 -12.11
C ALA A 203 -3.69 -5.05 -11.15
N CYS A 204 -3.80 -6.31 -11.59
CA CYS A 204 -3.39 -7.50 -10.86
C CYS A 204 -4.11 -7.68 -9.50
N PRO A 205 -5.40 -8.05 -9.50
CA PRO A 205 -6.09 -8.49 -8.29
C PRO A 205 -5.50 -9.80 -7.75
N PRO A 206 -5.85 -10.26 -6.54
CA PRO A 206 -6.88 -9.69 -5.66
C PRO A 206 -6.47 -8.35 -5.06
N TYR A 207 -7.43 -7.43 -4.97
CA TYR A 207 -7.18 -6.07 -4.48
C TYR A 207 -7.43 -5.91 -2.99
N HIS A 208 -6.71 -4.96 -2.36
CA HIS A 208 -7.18 -4.25 -1.18
C HIS A 208 -7.90 -3.00 -1.67
N ILE A 209 -9.21 -2.98 -1.56
CA ILE A 209 -10.03 -1.88 -2.08
C ILE A 209 -10.25 -0.85 -0.97
N ALA A 210 -10.16 0.42 -1.30
CA ALA A 210 -10.54 1.52 -0.43
C ALA A 210 -11.65 2.35 -1.07
N VAL A 211 -12.70 2.59 -0.30
CA VAL A 211 -13.79 3.51 -0.64
C VAL A 211 -13.86 4.58 0.44
N VAL A 212 -13.79 5.84 0.06
CA VAL A 212 -13.85 6.96 0.98
C VAL A 212 -15.01 7.87 0.62
N ILE A 213 -15.93 8.06 1.55
CA ILE A 213 -17.16 8.83 1.35
C ILE A 213 -17.05 10.13 2.16
N GLY A 214 -17.08 11.26 1.46
CA GLY A 214 -16.88 12.57 2.03
C GLY A 214 -15.42 13.04 1.92
N GLY A 215 -15.10 14.07 2.67
CA GLY A 215 -13.85 14.81 2.65
C GLY A 215 -14.12 16.30 2.51
N THR A 216 -13.29 17.11 3.16
CA THR A 216 -13.37 18.57 3.10
C THR A 216 -12.85 19.12 1.77
N SER A 217 -12.07 18.31 1.05
CA SER A 217 -11.57 18.58 -0.30
C SER A 217 -11.39 17.28 -1.09
N ALA A 218 -11.20 17.40 -2.40
CA ALA A 218 -10.86 16.28 -3.29
C ALA A 218 -9.54 15.61 -2.88
N GLU A 219 -8.54 16.42 -2.55
CA GLU A 219 -7.20 15.96 -2.15
C GLU A 219 -7.27 15.14 -0.85
N LYS A 220 -8.04 15.62 0.14
CA LYS A 220 -8.19 14.89 1.43
C LYS A 220 -8.93 13.56 1.22
N ASN A 221 -9.93 13.51 0.35
CA ASN A 221 -10.57 12.24 -0.02
C ASN A 221 -9.57 11.27 -0.66
N LEU A 222 -8.86 11.70 -1.71
CA LEU A 222 -7.90 10.84 -2.46
C LEU A 222 -6.70 10.43 -1.62
N LEU A 223 -6.18 11.29 -0.75
CA LEU A 223 -5.13 10.91 0.22
C LEU A 223 -5.65 9.81 1.15
N THR A 224 -6.88 9.97 1.67
CA THR A 224 -7.49 8.96 2.53
C THR A 224 -7.68 7.63 1.79
N VAL A 225 -8.11 7.63 0.52
CA VAL A 225 -8.19 6.42 -0.33
C VAL A 225 -6.83 5.72 -0.40
N LYS A 226 -5.77 6.47 -0.69
CA LYS A 226 -4.42 5.93 -0.80
C LYS A 226 -3.98 5.24 0.48
N LEU A 227 -4.11 5.91 1.62
CA LEU A 227 -3.70 5.40 2.93
C LEU A 227 -4.61 4.23 3.39
N ALA A 228 -5.92 4.30 3.14
CA ALA A 228 -6.84 3.22 3.47
C ALA A 228 -6.54 1.93 2.68
N SER A 229 -6.14 2.04 1.40
CA SER A 229 -5.79 0.88 0.58
C SER A 229 -4.54 0.12 1.07
N THR A 230 -3.76 0.72 1.97
CA THR A 230 -2.58 0.11 2.61
C THR A 230 -2.83 -0.29 4.07
N HIS A 231 -4.07 -0.29 4.51
CA HIS A 231 -4.48 -0.59 5.89
C HIS A 231 -3.97 0.41 6.95
N TYR A 232 -3.57 1.61 6.53
CA TYR A 232 -3.04 2.63 7.44
C TYR A 232 -4.07 3.11 8.47
N TYR A 233 -5.35 3.10 8.08
CA TYR A 233 -6.48 3.55 8.91
C TYR A 233 -7.28 2.41 9.55
N ASP A 234 -6.71 1.23 9.71
CA ASP A 234 -7.43 0.08 10.30
C ASP A 234 -7.87 0.29 11.75
N GLU A 235 -7.19 1.18 12.47
CA GLU A 235 -7.51 1.51 13.86
C GLU A 235 -8.51 2.67 14.03
N LEU A 236 -9.08 3.19 12.93
CA LEU A 236 -10.13 4.21 13.04
C LEU A 236 -11.33 3.68 13.84
N PRO A 237 -12.03 4.57 14.58
CA PRO A 237 -13.29 4.23 15.22
C PRO A 237 -14.30 3.68 14.22
N THR A 238 -15.27 2.89 14.72
CA THR A 238 -16.35 2.33 13.89
C THR A 238 -17.62 3.19 13.88
N THR A 239 -17.61 4.31 14.58
CA THR A 239 -18.74 5.25 14.64
C THR A 239 -18.24 6.70 14.54
N GLY A 240 -19.02 7.53 13.87
CA GLY A 240 -18.84 8.98 13.88
C GLY A 240 -19.27 9.64 15.19
N ASN A 241 -19.13 10.96 15.25
CA ASN A 241 -19.70 11.83 16.27
C ASN A 241 -20.07 13.20 15.68
N GLU A 242 -20.72 14.05 16.47
CA GLU A 242 -21.12 15.39 16.07
C GLU A 242 -19.96 16.37 15.80
N TYR A 243 -18.76 16.06 16.27
CA TYR A 243 -17.54 16.86 16.08
C TYR A 243 -16.74 16.49 14.81
N GLY A 244 -17.28 15.63 13.95
CA GLY A 244 -16.66 15.33 12.66
C GLY A 244 -15.61 14.22 12.70
N ARG A 245 -15.70 13.29 13.65
CA ARG A 245 -14.79 12.15 13.72
C ARG A 245 -14.94 11.25 12.49
N ALA A 246 -13.84 10.99 11.78
CA ALA A 246 -13.77 9.97 10.76
C ALA A 246 -13.98 8.57 11.35
N PHE A 247 -14.57 7.66 10.57
CA PHE A 247 -14.79 6.29 11.03
C PHE A 247 -14.78 5.29 9.87
N ARG A 248 -14.54 4.01 10.19
CA ARG A 248 -14.72 2.86 9.30
C ARG A 248 -16.08 2.22 9.54
N ASP A 249 -16.77 1.86 8.47
CA ASP A 249 -18.02 1.12 8.53
C ASP A 249 -17.76 -0.38 8.28
N ILE A 250 -17.44 -1.11 9.33
CA ILE A 250 -17.07 -2.54 9.26
C ILE A 250 -18.21 -3.42 8.72
N GLU A 251 -19.46 -3.10 9.04
CA GLU A 251 -20.59 -3.88 8.54
C GLU A 251 -20.81 -3.66 7.05
N LEU A 252 -20.69 -2.41 6.59
CA LEU A 252 -20.77 -2.09 5.17
C LEU A 252 -19.57 -2.69 4.38
N GLU A 253 -18.36 -2.74 4.98
CA GLU A 253 -17.20 -3.41 4.40
C GLU A 253 -17.50 -4.89 4.13
N LYS A 254 -18.13 -5.60 5.09
CA LYS A 254 -18.50 -7.02 4.93
C LYS A 254 -19.57 -7.23 3.87
N GLU A 255 -20.60 -6.39 3.87
CA GLU A 255 -21.69 -6.43 2.89
C GLU A 255 -21.15 -6.25 1.48
N VAL A 256 -20.38 -5.17 1.25
CA VAL A 256 -19.82 -4.88 -0.07
C VAL A 256 -18.82 -5.96 -0.52
N LEU A 257 -18.00 -6.50 0.38
CA LEU A 257 -17.06 -7.58 0.05
C LEU A 257 -17.80 -8.86 -0.39
N ALA A 258 -18.88 -9.22 0.28
CA ALA A 258 -19.71 -10.37 -0.10
C ALA A 258 -20.27 -10.19 -1.54
N GLU A 259 -20.77 -9.00 -1.87
CA GLU A 259 -21.24 -8.68 -3.22
C GLU A 259 -20.09 -8.70 -4.25
N VAL A 260 -18.90 -8.22 -3.89
CA VAL A 260 -17.72 -8.23 -4.76
C VAL A 260 -17.29 -9.66 -5.10
N HIS A 261 -17.37 -10.59 -4.15
CA HIS A 261 -17.10 -12.00 -4.39
C HIS A 261 -18.08 -12.65 -5.37
N ASN A 262 -19.31 -12.13 -5.46
CA ASN A 262 -20.34 -12.60 -6.39
C ASN A 262 -20.22 -12.02 -7.80
N ILE A 263 -19.32 -11.04 -8.04
CA ILE A 263 -19.13 -10.43 -9.38
C ILE A 263 -18.59 -11.45 -10.39
N GLY A 264 -17.80 -12.42 -9.95
CA GLY A 264 -17.24 -13.48 -10.80
C GLY A 264 -16.04 -13.06 -11.66
N LEU A 265 -15.47 -11.86 -11.46
CA LEU A 265 -14.28 -11.41 -12.20
C LEU A 265 -13.00 -12.13 -11.76
N GLY A 266 -12.90 -12.46 -10.48
CA GLY A 266 -11.72 -13.11 -9.90
C GLY A 266 -10.42 -12.33 -10.02
N ALA A 267 -9.31 -12.98 -9.73
CA ALA A 267 -7.98 -12.42 -9.89
C ALA A 267 -7.55 -12.36 -11.37
N GLN A 268 -7.78 -13.43 -12.11
CA GLN A 268 -7.52 -13.57 -13.54
C GLN A 268 -8.52 -14.61 -14.13
N PHE A 269 -9.09 -14.33 -15.29
CA PHE A 269 -9.95 -15.28 -16.02
C PHE A 269 -11.18 -15.80 -15.26
N GLY A 270 -11.75 -15.01 -14.37
CA GLY A 270 -12.90 -15.38 -13.54
C GLY A 270 -12.52 -15.92 -12.17
N GLY A 271 -13.51 -16.08 -11.31
CA GLY A 271 -13.37 -16.57 -9.94
C GLY A 271 -13.99 -15.63 -8.90
N LYS A 272 -13.82 -16.00 -7.64
CA LYS A 272 -14.37 -15.29 -6.48
C LYS A 272 -13.50 -14.08 -6.07
N TYR A 273 -12.19 -14.20 -6.15
CA TYR A 273 -11.25 -13.31 -5.50
C TYR A 273 -10.80 -12.11 -6.36
N LEU A 274 -11.73 -11.18 -6.63
CA LEU A 274 -11.37 -9.85 -7.15
C LEU A 274 -10.71 -8.99 -6.06
N ALA A 275 -11.11 -9.17 -4.81
CA ALA A 275 -10.58 -8.47 -3.66
C ALA A 275 -10.31 -9.39 -2.48
N HIS A 276 -9.25 -9.08 -1.71
CA HIS A 276 -8.98 -9.67 -0.41
C HIS A 276 -9.87 -9.07 0.66
N ASP A 277 -10.01 -7.75 0.63
CA ASP A 277 -10.79 -6.96 1.59
C ASP A 277 -11.16 -5.59 1.01
N ILE A 278 -12.00 -4.89 1.75
CA ILE A 278 -12.47 -3.54 1.44
C ILE A 278 -12.36 -2.71 2.71
N ARG A 279 -11.96 -1.45 2.55
CA ARG A 279 -12.02 -0.42 3.59
C ARG A 279 -13.01 0.65 3.16
N ILE A 280 -14.01 0.91 4.00
CA ILE A 280 -15.01 1.95 3.76
C ILE A 280 -14.90 2.99 4.87
N ILE A 281 -14.40 4.16 4.52
CA ILE A 281 -14.17 5.26 5.44
C ILE A 281 -15.15 6.40 5.17
N ARG A 282 -15.72 6.92 6.24
CA ARG A 282 -16.61 8.07 6.22
C ARG A 282 -15.90 9.28 6.82
N LEU A 283 -15.82 10.36 6.04
CA LEU A 283 -15.23 11.64 6.42
C LEU A 283 -16.31 12.74 6.57
N PRO A 284 -16.05 13.78 7.36
CA PRO A 284 -16.81 15.03 7.27
C PRO A 284 -16.77 15.58 5.85
N ARG A 285 -17.80 16.32 5.46
CA ARG A 285 -17.92 16.91 4.13
C ARG A 285 -18.57 18.27 4.15
N HIS A 286 -18.40 19.05 3.11
CA HIS A 286 -19.25 20.22 2.86
C HIS A 286 -20.67 19.76 2.56
N GLY A 287 -21.68 20.48 3.06
CA GLY A 287 -23.09 20.10 2.92
C GLY A 287 -23.56 19.93 1.47
N ALA A 288 -23.02 20.72 0.53
CA ALA A 288 -23.38 20.70 -0.89
C ALA A 288 -22.60 19.69 -1.73
N SER A 289 -21.58 19.02 -1.20
CA SER A 289 -20.77 18.03 -1.94
C SER A 289 -20.68 16.71 -1.19
N CYS A 290 -20.55 15.61 -1.91
CA CYS A 290 -20.33 14.30 -1.34
C CYS A 290 -19.35 13.52 -2.23
N PRO A 291 -18.05 13.85 -2.19
CA PRO A 291 -17.07 13.12 -2.97
C PRO A 291 -17.01 11.66 -2.50
N VAL A 292 -16.94 10.74 -3.46
CA VAL A 292 -16.73 9.30 -3.24
C VAL A 292 -15.45 8.90 -3.96
N GLY A 293 -14.42 8.58 -3.21
CA GLY A 293 -13.15 8.10 -3.73
C GLY A 293 -13.11 6.58 -3.77
N LEU A 294 -12.50 6.03 -4.80
CA LEU A 294 -12.27 4.59 -4.97
C LEU A 294 -10.82 4.40 -5.39
N GLY A 295 -10.12 3.49 -4.75
CA GLY A 295 -8.76 3.12 -5.13
C GLY A 295 -8.38 1.75 -4.63
N VAL A 296 -7.24 1.26 -5.09
CA VAL A 296 -6.79 -0.10 -4.77
C VAL A 296 -5.30 -0.14 -4.43
N SER A 297 -4.92 -1.12 -3.60
CA SER A 297 -3.60 -1.74 -3.63
C SER A 297 -3.74 -3.10 -4.33
N CYS A 298 -2.83 -3.43 -5.23
CA CYS A 298 -2.89 -4.68 -5.99
C CYS A 298 -2.29 -5.86 -5.22
N SER A 299 -2.23 -7.02 -5.83
CA SER A 299 -1.60 -8.22 -5.26
C SER A 299 -0.13 -8.04 -4.85
N ALA A 300 0.54 -7.00 -5.37
CA ALA A 300 1.82 -6.52 -4.87
C ALA A 300 1.59 -5.39 -3.87
N ASP A 301 1.05 -5.72 -2.69
CA ASP A 301 0.75 -4.75 -1.62
C ASP A 301 2.02 -4.33 -0.87
N ARG A 302 2.83 -3.51 -1.55
CA ARG A 302 4.17 -3.11 -1.11
C ARG A 302 4.13 -1.84 -0.29
N ASN A 303 4.03 -2.00 1.01
CA ASN A 303 4.08 -0.87 1.93
C ASN A 303 4.66 -1.30 3.29
N VAL A 304 5.31 -0.38 3.99
CA VAL A 304 5.97 -0.62 5.27
C VAL A 304 5.87 0.62 6.16
N LYS A 305 5.66 0.41 7.44
CA LYS A 305 5.67 1.48 8.45
C LYS A 305 7.08 1.62 9.02
N CYS A 306 7.53 2.87 9.20
CA CYS A 306 8.78 3.19 9.89
C CYS A 306 8.52 4.19 11.00
N LYS A 307 9.40 4.25 11.98
CA LYS A 307 9.34 5.28 13.03
C LYS A 307 10.75 5.61 13.52
N ILE A 308 10.93 6.87 13.86
CA ILE A 308 12.15 7.36 14.49
C ILE A 308 11.76 7.99 15.81
N ASN A 309 12.42 7.58 16.87
CA ASN A 309 12.24 8.12 18.23
C ASN A 309 13.60 8.19 18.95
N LYS A 310 13.60 8.55 20.22
CA LYS A 310 14.83 8.67 21.04
C LYS A 310 15.65 7.37 21.12
N ASP A 311 15.02 6.22 20.87
CA ASP A 311 15.64 4.90 21.01
C ASP A 311 16.23 4.38 19.67
N GLY A 312 16.03 5.13 18.58
CA GLY A 312 16.58 4.81 17.26
C GLY A 312 15.60 4.88 16.10
N ILE A 313 16.01 4.33 14.98
CA ILE A 313 15.27 4.19 13.73
C ILE A 313 14.75 2.77 13.62
N TRP A 314 13.44 2.62 13.44
CA TRP A 314 12.75 1.35 13.45
C TRP A 314 11.97 1.14 12.16
N ILE A 315 12.03 -0.08 11.62
CA ILE A 315 11.28 -0.48 10.43
C ILE A 315 10.36 -1.65 10.78
N GLU A 316 9.14 -1.65 10.25
CA GLU A 316 8.19 -2.75 10.38
C GLU A 316 8.80 -4.04 9.80
N LYS A 317 8.66 -5.15 10.52
CA LYS A 317 9.16 -6.44 10.04
C LYS A 317 8.20 -7.03 9.02
N LEU A 318 8.67 -7.17 7.79
CA LEU A 318 7.95 -7.85 6.71
C LEU A 318 8.20 -9.36 6.73
N ASP A 319 7.45 -10.11 5.94
CA ASP A 319 7.49 -11.58 5.90
C ASP A 319 8.69 -12.07 5.07
N SER A 320 9.70 -12.57 5.74
CA SER A 320 10.89 -13.14 5.09
C SER A 320 10.74 -14.64 4.75
N HIS A 321 9.65 -15.29 5.16
CA HIS A 321 9.44 -16.72 4.97
C HIS A 321 8.01 -17.04 4.50
N PRO A 322 7.52 -16.40 3.42
CA PRO A 322 6.13 -16.60 2.95
C PRO A 322 5.85 -18.02 2.48
N GLY A 323 6.88 -18.77 2.06
CA GLY A 323 6.76 -20.17 1.68
C GLY A 323 6.23 -21.09 2.79
N GLU A 324 6.36 -20.70 4.07
CA GLU A 324 5.78 -21.46 5.19
C GLU A 324 4.25 -21.51 5.15
N LEU A 325 3.61 -20.55 4.47
CA LEU A 325 2.16 -20.48 4.32
C LEU A 325 1.61 -21.44 3.24
N ILE A 326 2.46 -21.91 2.35
CA ILE A 326 2.09 -22.90 1.33
C ILE A 326 1.82 -24.23 2.01
N PRO A 327 0.66 -24.89 1.78
CA PRO A 327 0.38 -26.23 2.27
C PRO A 327 1.48 -27.23 1.88
N ALA A 328 1.84 -28.16 2.78
CA ALA A 328 2.96 -29.08 2.60
C ALA A 328 2.85 -29.89 1.29
N GLU A 329 1.65 -30.37 0.97
CA GLU A 329 1.34 -31.13 -0.24
C GLU A 329 1.57 -30.33 -1.54
N LEU A 330 1.48 -28.99 -1.48
CA LEU A 330 1.73 -28.09 -2.62
C LEU A 330 3.19 -27.63 -2.70
N ARG A 331 3.98 -27.75 -1.62
CA ARG A 331 5.43 -27.47 -1.64
C ARG A 331 6.19 -28.56 -2.38
N GLU A 332 5.86 -29.82 -2.14
CA GLU A 332 6.51 -30.99 -2.76
C GLU A 332 6.20 -31.10 -4.26
N ALA A 333 5.00 -30.73 -4.68
CA ALA A 333 4.63 -30.63 -6.10
C ALA A 333 5.43 -29.56 -6.87
N GLY A 334 6.08 -28.62 -6.16
CA GLY A 334 6.73 -27.45 -6.76
C GLY A 334 8.05 -27.71 -7.49
N GLU A 335 8.83 -28.75 -7.15
CA GLU A 335 10.09 -29.04 -7.85
C GLU A 335 9.91 -29.70 -9.21
N GLY A 336 8.91 -30.58 -9.35
CA GLY A 336 8.60 -31.23 -10.64
C GLY A 336 7.72 -30.40 -11.57
N ASP A 337 6.77 -29.64 -11.03
CA ASP A 337 5.80 -28.88 -11.82
C ASP A 337 6.31 -27.50 -12.27
N ALA A 338 7.26 -26.89 -11.56
CA ALA A 338 7.92 -25.67 -12.02
C ALA A 338 8.64 -25.87 -13.37
N VAL A 339 9.21 -27.06 -13.58
CA VAL A 339 9.85 -27.43 -14.87
C VAL A 339 8.79 -27.65 -15.95
N LYS A 340 7.62 -28.20 -15.62
CA LYS A 340 6.51 -28.40 -16.57
C LYS A 340 5.86 -27.07 -16.97
N ILE A 341 5.69 -26.13 -16.04
CA ILE A 341 5.14 -24.79 -16.33
C ILE A 341 6.09 -24.03 -17.26
N LEU A 342 7.40 -24.10 -17.04
CA LEU A 342 8.40 -23.49 -17.91
C LEU A 342 8.41 -24.12 -19.31
N SER A 343 8.08 -25.41 -19.45
CA SER A 343 7.98 -26.08 -20.76
C SER A 343 6.69 -25.75 -21.53
N LEU A 344 5.62 -25.31 -20.86
CA LEU A 344 4.36 -24.89 -21.47
C LEU A 344 4.38 -23.45 -22.01
N ILE A 345 5.33 -22.62 -21.56
CA ILE A 345 5.52 -21.24 -22.05
C ILE A 345 6.23 -21.22 -23.42
N HIS A 346 6.76 -22.34 -23.88
CA HIS A 346 7.46 -22.46 -25.15
C HIS A 346 6.62 -23.09 -26.29
N ILE A 347 5.28 -23.16 -26.17
CA ILE A 347 4.38 -23.60 -27.25
C ILE A 347 3.69 -22.40 -27.87
#